data_0c58de2f830ae69e5cb40d89186fd1da
#
_entry.id   0c58de2f830ae69e5cb40d89186fd1da
#
_cell.length_a   1.000
_cell.length_b   1.000
_cell.length_c   1.000
_cell.angle_alpha   90.00
_cell.angle_beta   90.00
_cell.angle_gamma   90.00
#
_symmetry.space_group_name_H-M   'P 1'
#
loop_
_entity.id
_entity.type
_entity.pdbx_description
1 polymer ?
#
loop_
_entity_poly.entity_id
_entity_poly.type
_entity_poly.pdbx_seq_one_letter_code
_entity_poly.pdbx_strand_id
1 'polypeptide(L)'
;MKSIMTRIGGASWRASSSHTGQIQTALVGRSERLRSSEDIAADLRRKLADIPGITIRTRAGQGLFILRIGSSGGDEVEVEIRGHDLETADALSQEVLKVVEETGGISDAKVSRESGRPEEVVIIDREKAADMKLTVSDIANALQTIISGTQAGYFRELGDEFVILVKISEAEKMNLRDILDLTLTNSDGELVVLRNVVEINPRSGPVQIDRKDQERVVTISGNISGRDMGSVLGEIGEKLRSMPTPKGFSIRLGGDYEEQQKAFSELLLSCILALVLVYMVMACQYES
;
A
#
# COMPACT_ATOMS: atom_id res chain seq x y z
N MET A 1 -27.51 11.12 1.19
CA MET A 1 -26.08 11.31 0.92
C MET A 1 -25.75 12.74 1.25
N LYS A 2 -24.70 12.98 2.06
CA LYS A 2 -24.38 14.33 2.59
C LYS A 2 -23.25 15.00 1.81
N SER A 3 -22.20 14.24 1.47
CA SER A 3 -21.09 14.71 0.65
C SER A 3 -20.35 13.55 0.02
N ILE A 4 -19.67 13.82 -1.08
CA ILE A 4 -18.71 12.90 -1.73
C ILE A 4 -17.37 13.61 -1.81
N MET A 5 -16.32 12.93 -1.40
CA MET A 5 -14.94 13.34 -1.58
C MET A 5 -14.25 12.32 -2.47
N THR A 6 -13.66 12.77 -3.56
CA THR A 6 -12.86 11.94 -4.45
C THR A 6 -11.40 12.34 -4.34
N ARG A 7 -10.53 11.36 -4.15
CA ARG A 7 -9.07 11.54 -4.16
C ARG A 7 -8.50 10.62 -5.22
N ILE A 8 -7.77 11.19 -6.16
CA ILE A 8 -7.08 10.45 -7.23
C ILE A 8 -5.57 10.55 -6.95
N GLY A 9 -4.90 9.43 -7.08
CA GLY A 9 -3.50 9.31 -6.70
C GLY A 9 -3.30 9.16 -5.19
N GLY A 10 -2.34 8.34 -4.78
CA GLY A 10 -2.01 8.17 -3.37
C GLY A 10 -1.19 9.36 -2.87
N ALA A 11 -1.81 10.25 -2.12
CA ALA A 11 -1.11 11.28 -1.36
C ALA A 11 -0.67 10.73 0.00
N SER A 12 0.08 9.63 0.00
CA SER A 12 0.89 9.26 1.15
C SER A 12 2.31 9.76 0.89
N TRP A 13 2.90 10.45 1.85
CA TRP A 13 4.31 10.86 1.79
C TRP A 13 5.28 9.66 1.57
N ARG A 14 4.75 8.43 1.67
CA ARG A 14 5.50 7.17 1.48
C ARG A 14 5.32 6.50 0.12
N ALA A 15 4.24 6.80 -0.62
CA ALA A 15 4.00 6.19 -1.92
C ALA A 15 3.09 7.06 -2.77
N SER A 16 3.57 7.48 -3.93
CA SER A 16 2.77 8.11 -4.97
C SER A 16 2.24 7.01 -5.89
N SER A 17 0.95 6.66 -5.78
CA SER A 17 0.31 5.71 -6.68
C SER A 17 -0.65 6.43 -7.61
N SER A 18 -0.24 6.63 -8.87
CA SER A 18 -1.05 7.29 -9.88
C SER A 18 -2.26 6.48 -10.36
N HIS A 19 -2.25 5.17 -10.11
CA HIS A 19 -3.26 4.21 -10.57
C HIS A 19 -4.34 3.87 -9.53
N THR A 20 -4.31 4.51 -8.36
CA THR A 20 -5.30 4.29 -7.30
C THR A 20 -6.18 5.53 -7.09
N GLY A 21 -7.43 5.30 -6.77
CA GLY A 21 -8.38 6.35 -6.41
C GLY A 21 -9.21 5.95 -5.20
N GLN A 22 -9.63 6.92 -4.42
CA GLN A 22 -10.49 6.73 -3.27
C GLN A 22 -11.70 7.65 -3.37
N ILE A 23 -12.88 7.09 -3.19
CA ILE A 23 -14.13 7.84 -3.10
C ILE A 23 -14.69 7.66 -1.69
N GLN A 24 -14.73 8.72 -0.93
CA GLN A 24 -15.32 8.74 0.39
C GLN A 24 -16.69 9.40 0.34
N THR A 25 -17.71 8.66 0.78
CA THR A 25 -19.11 9.13 0.77
C THR A 25 -19.61 9.29 2.19
N ALA A 26 -19.98 10.49 2.60
CA ALA A 26 -20.66 10.72 3.86
C ALA A 26 -22.15 10.50 3.68
N LEU A 27 -22.70 9.56 4.46
CA LEU A 27 -24.12 9.26 4.50
C LEU A 27 -24.85 10.18 5.51
N VAL A 28 -26.15 10.32 5.36
CA VAL A 28 -27.02 10.93 6.39
C VAL A 28 -27.04 10.06 7.64
N GLY A 29 -27.44 10.64 8.78
CA GLY A 29 -27.50 9.94 10.07
C GLY A 29 -28.24 8.60 10.02
N ARG A 30 -27.90 7.70 10.92
CA ARG A 30 -28.55 6.37 10.99
C ARG A 30 -30.08 6.47 11.14
N SER A 31 -30.56 7.46 11.88
CA SER A 31 -31.97 7.74 12.11
C SER A 31 -32.73 8.23 10.87
N GLU A 32 -32.02 8.76 9.89
CA GLU A 32 -32.59 9.33 8.66
C GLU A 32 -32.51 8.37 7.46
N ARG A 33 -32.03 7.14 7.65
CA ARG A 33 -31.89 6.15 6.58
C ARG A 33 -32.40 4.78 6.98
N LEU A 34 -33.00 4.08 6.02
CA LEU A 34 -33.53 2.74 6.20
C LEU A 34 -32.45 1.64 6.13
N ARG A 35 -31.38 1.89 5.34
CA ARG A 35 -30.32 0.90 5.07
C ARG A 35 -29.09 1.16 5.93
N SER A 36 -28.42 0.10 6.37
CA SER A 36 -27.14 0.21 7.07
C SER A 36 -26.01 0.64 6.13
N SER A 37 -24.87 1.07 6.67
CA SER A 37 -23.68 1.36 5.87
C SER A 37 -23.11 0.09 5.24
N GLU A 38 -23.20 -1.02 5.95
CA GLU A 38 -22.79 -2.34 5.51
C GLU A 38 -23.65 -2.83 4.33
N ASP A 39 -24.99 -2.68 4.40
CA ASP A 39 -25.92 -3.04 3.31
C ASP A 39 -25.64 -2.22 2.05
N ILE A 40 -25.35 -0.93 2.22
CA ILE A 40 -25.01 -0.03 1.10
C ILE A 40 -23.67 -0.45 0.49
N ALA A 41 -22.67 -0.76 1.30
CA ALA A 41 -21.35 -1.21 0.83
C ALA A 41 -21.46 -2.54 0.07
N ALA A 42 -22.23 -3.49 0.60
CA ALA A 42 -22.48 -4.79 -0.06
C ALA A 42 -23.22 -4.64 -1.41
N ASP A 43 -24.19 -3.73 -1.49
CA ASP A 43 -24.91 -3.45 -2.73
C ASP A 43 -24.01 -2.76 -3.77
N LEU A 44 -23.20 -1.81 -3.35
CA LEU A 44 -22.21 -1.16 -4.21
C LEU A 44 -21.18 -2.18 -4.75
N ARG A 45 -20.69 -3.08 -3.90
CA ARG A 45 -19.75 -4.13 -4.31
C ARG A 45 -20.33 -4.97 -5.44
N ARG A 46 -21.59 -5.42 -5.31
CA ARG A 46 -22.27 -6.20 -6.35
C ARG A 46 -22.46 -5.43 -7.65
N LYS A 47 -22.82 -4.14 -7.57
CA LYS A 47 -23.06 -3.30 -8.76
C LYS A 47 -21.80 -2.90 -9.49
N LEU A 48 -20.66 -2.85 -8.80
CA LEU A 48 -19.39 -2.42 -9.35
C LEU A 48 -18.46 -3.59 -9.71
N ALA A 49 -18.86 -4.83 -9.39
CA ALA A 49 -18.07 -6.03 -9.65
C ALA A 49 -17.79 -6.28 -11.14
N ASP A 50 -18.70 -5.85 -12.01
CA ASP A 50 -18.63 -6.13 -13.45
C ASP A 50 -17.81 -5.11 -14.25
N ILE A 51 -17.14 -4.16 -13.60
CA ILE A 51 -16.30 -3.18 -14.30
C ILE A 51 -14.94 -3.80 -14.61
N PRO A 52 -14.63 -4.06 -15.90
CA PRO A 52 -13.37 -4.75 -16.25
C PRO A 52 -12.15 -3.84 -16.04
N GLY A 53 -11.03 -4.44 -15.66
CA GLY A 53 -9.75 -3.76 -15.52
C GLY A 53 -9.58 -2.90 -14.26
N ILE A 54 -10.56 -2.92 -13.35
CA ILE A 54 -10.51 -2.16 -12.09
C ILE A 54 -10.87 -3.08 -10.93
N THR A 55 -10.07 -3.06 -9.88
CA THR A 55 -10.41 -3.70 -8.60
C THR A 55 -11.06 -2.68 -7.67
N ILE A 56 -12.35 -2.84 -7.40
CA ILE A 56 -13.11 -1.92 -6.56
C ILE A 56 -13.39 -2.57 -5.20
N ARG A 57 -13.00 -1.89 -4.13
CA ARG A 57 -13.23 -2.31 -2.75
C ARG A 57 -14.16 -1.33 -2.06
N THR A 58 -15.23 -1.82 -1.45
CA THR A 58 -16.21 -1.00 -0.75
C THR A 58 -16.19 -1.33 0.74
N ARG A 59 -15.99 -0.33 1.58
CA ARG A 59 -15.99 -0.47 3.04
C ARG A 59 -17.05 0.42 3.66
N ALA A 60 -17.76 -0.10 4.66
CA ALA A 60 -18.54 0.73 5.56
C ALA A 60 -17.57 1.39 6.54
N GLY A 61 -17.56 2.72 6.61
CA GLY A 61 -16.78 3.44 7.60
C GLY A 61 -17.31 3.13 9.00
N GLN A 62 -16.49 2.53 9.86
CA GLN A 62 -16.82 2.38 11.27
C GLN A 62 -16.62 3.74 11.96
N GLY A 63 -17.63 4.20 12.70
CA GLY A 63 -17.63 5.49 13.39
C GLY A 63 -16.59 5.54 14.52
N LEU A 64 -16.09 6.76 14.78
CA LEU A 64 -15.15 7.16 15.81
C LEU A 64 -13.69 6.70 15.61
N PHE A 65 -12.98 7.54 14.88
CA PHE A 65 -11.51 7.51 14.73
C PHE A 65 -10.74 7.39 16.08
N ILE A 66 -11.34 7.84 17.19
CA ILE A 66 -10.71 7.88 18.51
C ILE A 66 -10.50 6.48 19.10
N LEU A 67 -11.30 5.48 18.74
CA LEU A 67 -11.14 4.10 19.22
C LEU A 67 -10.14 3.26 18.39
N ARG A 68 -9.60 3.85 17.32
CA ARG A 68 -8.59 3.22 16.44
C ARG A 68 -7.14 3.60 16.78
N ILE A 69 -6.90 4.25 17.91
CA ILE A 69 -5.54 4.51 18.38
C ILE A 69 -5.00 3.19 18.93
N GLY A 70 -4.27 2.46 18.08
CA GLY A 70 -3.66 1.17 18.41
C GLY A 70 -3.91 0.06 17.39
N SER A 71 -5.01 0.09 16.63
CA SER A 71 -5.18 -0.81 15.51
C SER A 71 -4.62 -0.18 14.23
N SER A 72 -3.78 -0.86 13.52
CA SER A 72 -3.27 -0.45 12.19
C SER A 72 -4.40 -0.49 11.15
N GLY A 73 -5.40 0.20 11.44
CA GLY A 73 -6.54 0.80 10.70
C GLY A 73 -7.00 0.17 9.42
N GLY A 74 -6.96 -1.14 9.26
CA GLY A 74 -7.20 -1.64 7.95
C GLY A 74 -8.09 -2.85 7.85
N ASP A 75 -7.51 -3.95 7.87
CA ASP A 75 -8.12 -5.19 7.48
C ASP A 75 -8.26 -6.08 8.73
N GLU A 76 -9.39 -6.76 8.90
CA GLU A 76 -9.70 -7.55 10.10
C GLU A 76 -8.93 -8.86 10.15
N VAL A 77 -8.52 -9.36 8.98
CA VAL A 77 -7.70 -10.57 8.84
C VAL A 77 -6.37 -10.18 8.21
N GLU A 78 -5.28 -10.59 8.82
CA GLU A 78 -3.95 -10.47 8.27
C GLU A 78 -3.21 -11.81 8.37
N VAL A 79 -2.64 -12.24 7.24
CA VAL A 79 -1.75 -13.39 7.16
C VAL A 79 -0.39 -12.90 6.71
N GLU A 80 0.62 -13.06 7.55
CA GLU A 80 2.00 -12.66 7.27
C GLU A 80 2.81 -13.84 6.75
N ILE A 81 3.44 -13.63 5.60
CA ILE A 81 4.45 -14.54 5.03
C ILE A 81 5.79 -13.87 5.19
N ARG A 82 6.66 -14.47 6.00
CA ARG A 82 8.02 -13.99 6.25
C ARG A 82 9.02 -14.88 5.55
N GLY A 83 10.00 -14.29 4.89
CA GLY A 83 11.04 -15.01 4.18
C GLY A 83 12.01 -14.07 3.45
N HIS A 84 13.12 -14.62 2.98
CA HIS A 84 14.21 -13.83 2.41
C HIS A 84 14.16 -13.75 0.88
N ASP A 85 13.53 -14.71 0.20
CA ASP A 85 13.42 -14.73 -1.26
C ASP A 85 12.06 -14.17 -1.70
N LEU A 86 12.09 -13.19 -2.61
CA LEU A 86 10.90 -12.46 -3.02
C LEU A 86 10.05 -13.22 -4.03
N GLU A 87 10.67 -14.02 -4.92
CA GLU A 87 9.93 -14.79 -5.92
C GLU A 87 9.15 -15.93 -5.27
N THR A 88 9.81 -16.65 -4.34
CA THR A 88 9.16 -17.67 -3.53
C THR A 88 8.06 -17.08 -2.64
N ALA A 89 8.29 -15.88 -2.06
CA ALA A 89 7.27 -15.19 -1.28
C ALA A 89 6.05 -14.82 -2.13
N ASP A 90 6.24 -14.39 -3.37
CA ASP A 90 5.14 -14.08 -4.28
C ASP A 90 4.33 -15.32 -4.65
N ALA A 91 5.00 -16.41 -5.04
CA ALA A 91 4.31 -17.67 -5.35
C ALA A 91 3.49 -18.15 -4.14
N LEU A 92 4.09 -18.17 -2.95
CA LEU A 92 3.43 -18.57 -1.72
C LEU A 92 2.27 -17.63 -1.35
N SER A 93 2.42 -16.33 -1.60
CA SER A 93 1.36 -15.36 -1.34
C SER A 93 0.12 -15.57 -2.20
N GLN A 94 0.28 -16.01 -3.44
CA GLN A 94 -0.85 -16.33 -4.32
C GLN A 94 -1.58 -17.60 -3.87
N GLU A 95 -0.87 -18.60 -3.35
CA GLU A 95 -1.48 -19.80 -2.79
C GLU A 95 -2.25 -19.47 -1.49
N VAL A 96 -1.63 -18.68 -0.60
CA VAL A 96 -2.29 -18.24 0.63
C VAL A 96 -3.50 -17.36 0.32
N LEU A 97 -3.40 -16.46 -0.68
CA LEU A 97 -4.53 -15.63 -1.10
C LEU A 97 -5.74 -16.49 -1.51
N LYS A 98 -5.53 -17.55 -2.29
CA LYS A 98 -6.60 -18.48 -2.68
C LYS A 98 -7.24 -19.14 -1.47
N VAL A 99 -6.44 -19.59 -0.49
CA VAL A 99 -6.98 -20.19 0.75
C VAL A 99 -7.83 -19.18 1.53
N VAL A 100 -7.41 -17.91 1.57
CA VAL A 100 -8.13 -16.83 2.24
C VAL A 100 -9.44 -16.52 1.48
N GLU A 101 -9.41 -16.41 0.16
CA GLU A 101 -10.59 -16.15 -0.68
C GLU A 101 -11.62 -17.28 -0.64
N GLU A 102 -11.16 -18.55 -0.60
CA GLU A 102 -12.02 -19.73 -0.51
C GLU A 102 -12.62 -19.92 0.89
N THR A 103 -12.15 -19.17 1.88
CA THR A 103 -12.70 -19.24 3.23
C THR A 103 -13.96 -18.37 3.32
N GLY A 104 -15.10 -19.00 3.59
CA GLY A 104 -16.38 -18.29 3.69
C GLY A 104 -16.36 -17.22 4.78
N GLY A 105 -16.91 -16.05 4.47
CA GLY A 105 -16.96 -14.91 5.39
C GLY A 105 -15.83 -13.92 5.23
N ILE A 106 -14.95 -14.08 4.25
CA ILE A 106 -13.94 -13.10 3.88
C ILE A 106 -14.35 -12.35 2.64
N SER A 107 -14.07 -11.07 2.63
CA SER A 107 -14.26 -10.19 1.49
C SER A 107 -13.04 -9.31 1.26
N ASP A 108 -12.85 -8.90 0.01
CA ASP A 108 -11.78 -7.95 -0.38
C ASP A 108 -10.36 -8.43 -0.01
N ALA A 109 -10.10 -9.73 -0.12
CA ALA A 109 -8.77 -10.27 0.11
C ALA A 109 -7.75 -9.65 -0.87
N LYS A 110 -6.57 -9.32 -0.37
CA LYS A 110 -5.49 -8.70 -1.15
C LYS A 110 -4.13 -9.08 -0.61
N VAL A 111 -3.13 -9.06 -1.48
CA VAL A 111 -1.72 -9.13 -1.11
C VAL A 111 -1.19 -7.72 -0.96
N SER A 112 -0.39 -7.44 0.06
CA SER A 112 0.23 -6.12 0.29
C SER A 112 1.21 -5.74 -0.82
N ARG A 113 1.83 -6.73 -1.41
CA ARG A 113 2.76 -6.58 -2.51
C ARG A 113 2.00 -6.56 -3.83
N GLU A 114 1.81 -5.39 -4.39
CA GLU A 114 1.28 -5.25 -5.75
C GLU A 114 2.37 -5.60 -6.77
N SER A 115 1.98 -6.23 -7.88
CA SER A 115 2.88 -6.48 -9.01
C SER A 115 3.55 -5.19 -9.44
N GLY A 116 4.85 -5.28 -9.78
CA GLY A 116 5.64 -4.10 -10.11
C GLY A 116 4.96 -3.19 -11.12
N ARG A 117 5.04 -1.90 -10.88
CA ARG A 117 4.52 -0.92 -11.83
C ARG A 117 5.34 -0.98 -13.11
N PRO A 118 4.71 -0.87 -14.28
CA PRO A 118 5.47 -0.70 -15.50
C PRO A 118 6.27 0.62 -15.38
N GLU A 119 7.57 0.50 -15.49
CA GLU A 119 8.52 1.61 -15.48
C GLU A 119 9.27 1.60 -16.80
N GLU A 120 9.52 2.78 -17.32
CA GLU A 120 10.42 2.95 -18.45
C GLU A 120 11.76 3.48 -17.92
N VAL A 121 12.78 2.63 -17.98
CA VAL A 121 14.12 2.98 -17.52
C VAL A 121 14.89 3.58 -18.69
N VAL A 122 15.33 4.83 -18.53
CA VAL A 122 16.18 5.52 -19.49
C VAL A 122 17.63 5.21 -19.17
N ILE A 123 18.29 4.47 -20.07
CA ILE A 123 19.71 4.12 -19.94
C ILE A 123 20.52 5.04 -20.83
N ILE A 124 21.48 5.76 -20.24
CA ILE A 124 22.35 6.68 -20.97
C ILE A 124 23.57 5.90 -21.46
N ASP A 125 23.80 5.92 -22.78
CA ASP A 125 25.01 5.41 -23.40
C ASP A 125 26.15 6.41 -23.19
N ARG A 126 27.04 6.11 -22.25
CA ARG A 126 28.12 7.01 -21.83
C ARG A 126 29.15 7.25 -22.92
N GLU A 127 29.41 6.26 -23.77
CA GLU A 127 30.38 6.38 -24.86
C GLU A 127 29.84 7.31 -25.94
N LYS A 128 28.62 7.09 -26.41
CA LYS A 128 27.97 7.98 -27.37
C LYS A 128 27.76 9.38 -26.83
N ALA A 129 27.39 9.53 -25.55
CA ALA A 129 27.25 10.83 -24.92
C ALA A 129 28.59 11.60 -24.94
N ALA A 130 29.69 10.94 -24.60
CA ALA A 130 31.02 11.53 -24.63
C ALA A 130 31.46 11.92 -26.06
N ASP A 131 31.21 11.04 -27.04
CA ASP A 131 31.50 11.34 -28.45
C ASP A 131 30.74 12.57 -28.96
N MET A 132 29.51 12.75 -28.46
CA MET A 132 28.67 13.92 -28.78
C MET A 132 28.88 15.09 -27.83
N LYS A 133 29.92 15.04 -26.98
CA LYS A 133 30.31 16.08 -26.02
C LYS A 133 29.19 16.48 -25.04
N LEU A 134 28.40 15.50 -24.64
CA LEU A 134 27.38 15.62 -23.61
C LEU A 134 27.82 14.85 -22.35
N THR A 135 27.56 15.41 -21.18
CA THR A 135 27.73 14.70 -19.92
C THR A 135 26.44 13.99 -19.51
N VAL A 136 26.58 12.93 -18.71
CA VAL A 136 25.42 12.23 -18.12
C VAL A 136 24.56 13.21 -17.32
N SER A 137 25.18 14.19 -16.66
CA SER A 137 24.49 15.22 -15.89
C SER A 137 23.65 16.14 -16.76
N ASP A 138 24.14 16.54 -17.94
CA ASP A 138 23.41 17.40 -18.87
C ASP A 138 22.15 16.69 -19.35
N ILE A 139 22.29 15.41 -19.74
CA ILE A 139 21.18 14.58 -20.19
C ILE A 139 20.14 14.39 -19.07
N ALA A 140 20.61 14.05 -17.86
CA ALA A 140 19.72 13.83 -16.72
C ALA A 140 18.98 15.09 -16.28
N ASN A 141 19.68 16.24 -16.23
CA ASN A 141 19.06 17.54 -15.89
C ASN A 141 18.06 17.99 -16.95
N ALA A 142 18.35 17.75 -18.23
CA ALA A 142 17.43 18.04 -19.29
C ALA A 142 16.15 17.21 -19.21
N LEU A 143 16.26 15.89 -19.02
CA LEU A 143 15.12 15.00 -18.83
C LEU A 143 14.30 15.39 -17.59
N GLN A 144 14.97 15.73 -16.48
CA GLN A 144 14.29 16.23 -15.29
C GLN A 144 13.52 17.50 -15.56
N THR A 145 14.12 18.47 -16.25
CA THR A 145 13.48 19.75 -16.59
C THR A 145 12.28 19.54 -17.51
N ILE A 146 12.41 18.64 -18.49
CA ILE A 146 11.34 18.31 -19.43
C ILE A 146 10.15 17.66 -18.70
N ILE A 147 10.39 16.64 -17.87
CA ILE A 147 9.34 15.80 -17.27
C ILE A 147 8.75 16.46 -16.03
N SER A 148 9.60 16.86 -15.10
CA SER A 148 9.19 17.34 -13.77
C SER A 148 9.22 18.85 -13.62
N GLY A 149 9.97 19.52 -14.48
CA GLY A 149 10.31 20.92 -14.35
C GLY A 149 11.49 21.17 -13.41
N THR A 150 12.10 22.31 -13.55
CA THR A 150 13.19 22.78 -12.68
C THR A 150 12.83 24.14 -12.09
N GLN A 151 13.10 24.29 -10.80
CA GLN A 151 12.90 25.56 -10.12
C GLN A 151 13.98 26.55 -10.57
N ALA A 152 13.54 27.61 -11.26
CA ALA A 152 14.43 28.66 -11.77
C ALA A 152 14.70 29.77 -10.73
N GLY A 153 13.81 29.95 -9.76
CA GLY A 153 13.93 30.97 -8.74
C GLY A 153 12.64 31.22 -7.97
N TYR A 154 12.59 32.37 -7.32
CA TYR A 154 11.40 32.80 -6.57
C TYR A 154 10.94 34.17 -7.07
N PHE A 155 9.66 34.34 -7.26
CA PHE A 155 9.03 35.63 -7.42
C PHE A 155 8.55 36.11 -6.06
N ARG A 156 8.94 37.33 -5.67
CA ARG A 156 8.57 37.93 -4.38
C ARG A 156 7.64 39.12 -4.61
N GLU A 157 6.48 39.07 -3.98
CA GLU A 157 5.50 40.14 -4.02
C GLU A 157 4.82 40.28 -2.66
N LEU A 158 4.75 41.53 -2.16
CA LEU A 158 4.08 41.88 -0.92
C LEU A 158 4.46 41.05 0.35
N GLY A 159 5.65 40.47 0.37
CA GLY A 159 6.14 39.61 1.48
C GLY A 159 5.94 38.12 1.25
N ASP A 160 5.24 37.73 0.20
CA ASP A 160 5.07 36.32 -0.20
C ASP A 160 6.12 35.92 -1.22
N GLU A 161 6.54 34.65 -1.16
CA GLU A 161 7.47 34.03 -2.12
C GLU A 161 6.75 32.95 -2.95
N PHE A 162 6.80 33.11 -4.28
CA PHE A 162 6.24 32.14 -5.22
C PHE A 162 7.36 31.45 -5.99
N VAL A 163 7.33 30.12 -6.07
CA VAL A 163 8.32 29.34 -6.83
C VAL A 163 8.08 29.54 -8.33
N ILE A 164 9.13 29.90 -9.06
CA ILE A 164 9.13 29.92 -10.53
C ILE A 164 9.57 28.53 -11.01
N LEU A 165 8.64 27.75 -11.55
CA LEU A 165 8.91 26.44 -12.13
C LEU A 165 8.97 26.53 -13.65
N VAL A 166 10.10 26.14 -14.25
CA VAL A 166 10.27 26.04 -15.69
C VAL A 166 10.09 24.60 -16.13
N LYS A 167 9.14 24.33 -17.01
CA LYS A 167 8.88 23.02 -17.58
C LYS A 167 8.39 23.14 -19.01
N ILE A 168 8.45 22.06 -19.78
CA ILE A 168 7.81 22.01 -21.10
C ILE A 168 6.30 22.00 -20.93
N SER A 169 5.61 22.84 -21.72
CA SER A 169 4.14 22.85 -21.71
C SER A 169 3.61 21.51 -22.16
N GLU A 170 2.64 20.98 -21.37
CA GLU A 170 1.96 19.71 -21.64
C GLU A 170 2.87 18.45 -21.70
N ALA A 171 4.08 18.49 -21.10
CA ALA A 171 4.99 17.34 -21.05
C ALA A 171 4.30 16.07 -20.48
N GLU A 172 3.32 16.25 -19.60
CA GLU A 172 2.52 15.17 -19.00
C GLU A 172 1.66 14.40 -20.03
N LYS A 173 1.39 15.02 -21.19
CA LYS A 173 0.61 14.40 -22.28
C LYS A 173 1.51 13.84 -23.39
N MET A 174 2.81 14.16 -23.37
CA MET A 174 3.78 13.67 -24.36
C MET A 174 4.13 12.21 -24.08
N ASN A 175 4.27 11.43 -25.12
CA ASN A 175 4.87 10.10 -25.00
C ASN A 175 6.37 10.25 -24.75
N LEU A 176 6.96 9.30 -24.03
CA LEU A 176 8.41 9.30 -23.78
C LEU A 176 9.22 9.34 -25.07
N ARG A 177 8.73 8.71 -26.14
CA ARG A 177 9.37 8.77 -27.47
C ARG A 177 9.46 10.19 -28.03
N ASP A 178 8.42 11.00 -27.84
CA ASP A 178 8.39 12.38 -28.29
C ASP A 178 9.37 13.24 -27.49
N ILE A 179 9.54 12.93 -26.20
CA ILE A 179 10.54 13.57 -25.33
C ILE A 179 11.95 13.26 -25.79
N LEU A 180 12.22 12.04 -26.26
CA LEU A 180 13.54 11.66 -26.77
C LEU A 180 13.86 12.24 -28.15
N ASP A 181 12.88 12.78 -28.88
CA ASP A 181 13.11 13.49 -30.12
C ASP A 181 13.52 14.96 -29.90
N LEU A 182 13.50 15.42 -28.63
CA LEU A 182 13.99 16.76 -28.30
C LEU A 182 15.53 16.81 -28.40
N THR A 183 16.02 18.02 -28.67
CA THR A 183 17.45 18.28 -28.84
C THR A 183 18.04 18.97 -27.62
N LEU A 184 19.28 18.59 -27.29
CA LEU A 184 20.14 19.31 -26.36
C LEU A 184 21.29 20.00 -27.10
N THR A 185 21.72 21.12 -26.55
CA THR A 185 22.93 21.78 -27.05
C THR A 185 24.14 21.21 -26.29
N ASN A 186 25.14 20.72 -27.04
CA ASN A 186 26.41 20.24 -26.48
C ASN A 186 27.35 21.40 -26.12
N SER A 187 28.53 21.07 -25.57
CA SER A 187 29.55 22.07 -25.19
C SER A 187 30.08 22.92 -26.38
N ASP A 188 29.95 22.43 -27.60
CA ASP A 188 30.38 23.13 -28.84
C ASP A 188 29.25 23.95 -29.48
N GLY A 189 28.04 23.93 -28.89
CA GLY A 189 26.87 24.65 -29.43
C GLY A 189 26.10 23.87 -30.50
N GLU A 190 26.40 22.59 -30.71
CA GLU A 190 25.70 21.75 -31.67
C GLU A 190 24.46 21.11 -31.03
N LEU A 191 23.42 20.90 -31.84
CA LEU A 191 22.18 20.28 -31.41
C LEU A 191 22.27 18.74 -31.51
N VAL A 192 22.13 18.05 -30.40
CA VAL A 192 22.15 16.60 -30.29
C VAL A 192 20.76 16.08 -29.88
N VAL A 193 20.20 15.16 -30.66
CA VAL A 193 18.91 14.52 -30.33
C VAL A 193 19.12 13.52 -29.21
N LEU A 194 18.28 13.60 -28.16
CA LEU A 194 18.38 12.72 -26.97
C LEU A 194 18.34 11.24 -27.32
N ARG A 195 17.53 10.83 -28.28
CA ARG A 195 17.42 9.45 -28.76
C ARG A 195 18.76 8.84 -29.20
N ASN A 196 19.73 9.64 -29.61
CA ASN A 196 21.02 9.14 -30.07
C ASN A 196 21.92 8.68 -28.91
N VAL A 197 21.66 9.15 -27.70
CA VAL A 197 22.50 8.94 -26.51
C VAL A 197 21.77 8.18 -25.38
N VAL A 198 20.48 7.86 -25.55
CA VAL A 198 19.71 7.13 -24.54
C VAL A 198 18.93 5.97 -25.16
N GLU A 199 18.73 4.92 -24.38
CA GLU A 199 17.91 3.77 -24.69
C GLU A 199 16.79 3.63 -23.65
N ILE A 200 15.59 3.22 -24.08
CA ILE A 200 14.45 2.98 -23.20
C ILE A 200 14.28 1.48 -23.03
N ASN A 201 14.33 1.04 -21.79
CA ASN A 201 14.04 -0.36 -21.44
C ASN A 201 12.79 -0.42 -20.55
N PRO A 202 11.68 -0.98 -21.04
CA PRO A 202 10.52 -1.21 -20.21
C PRO A 202 10.88 -2.25 -19.12
N ARG A 203 10.59 -1.90 -17.90
CA ARG A 203 10.89 -2.72 -16.73
C ARG A 203 9.68 -2.75 -15.81
N SER A 204 9.56 -3.84 -15.07
CA SER A 204 8.67 -3.86 -13.91
C SER A 204 9.43 -3.27 -12.72
N GLY A 205 8.97 -2.14 -12.22
CA GLY A 205 9.63 -1.44 -11.12
C GLY A 205 9.65 -2.25 -9.83
N PRO A 206 10.57 -1.95 -8.90
CA PRO A 206 10.60 -2.61 -7.61
C PRO A 206 9.33 -2.26 -6.84
N VAL A 207 8.70 -3.28 -6.35
CA VAL A 207 7.56 -3.17 -5.46
C VAL A 207 8.05 -2.73 -4.08
N GLN A 208 7.17 -2.11 -3.31
CA GLN A 208 7.43 -1.82 -1.90
C GLN A 208 7.81 -3.14 -1.18
N ILE A 209 8.92 -3.11 -0.45
CA ILE A 209 9.37 -4.23 0.38
C ILE A 209 9.09 -3.88 1.83
N ASP A 210 8.07 -4.50 2.39
CA ASP A 210 7.74 -4.35 3.80
C ASP A 210 8.65 -5.25 4.64
N ARG A 211 9.03 -4.75 5.82
CA ARG A 211 9.81 -5.49 6.80
C ARG A 211 9.16 -5.39 8.18
N LYS A 212 9.09 -6.52 8.86
CA LYS A 212 8.69 -6.62 10.26
C LYS A 212 9.76 -7.43 11.00
N ASP A 213 10.23 -6.93 12.11
CA ASP A 213 11.29 -7.56 12.91
C ASP A 213 12.56 -7.85 12.08
N GLN A 214 12.94 -6.92 11.18
CA GLN A 214 14.08 -7.00 10.25
C GLN A 214 13.96 -8.07 9.13
N GLU A 215 12.93 -8.89 9.13
CA GLU A 215 12.61 -9.84 8.06
C GLU A 215 11.69 -9.21 7.01
N ARG A 216 11.81 -9.67 5.77
CA ARG A 216 10.88 -9.28 4.72
C ARG A 216 9.53 -9.95 4.99
N VAL A 217 8.45 -9.19 4.85
CA VAL A 217 7.10 -9.67 5.05
C VAL A 217 6.23 -9.35 3.84
N VAL A 218 5.44 -10.32 3.43
CA VAL A 218 4.31 -10.13 2.51
C VAL A 218 3.05 -10.40 3.32
N THR A 219 2.14 -9.44 3.35
CA THR A 219 0.90 -9.52 4.12
C THR A 219 -0.26 -9.77 3.17
N ILE A 220 -1.06 -10.79 3.46
CA ILE A 220 -2.36 -11.00 2.84
C ILE A 220 -3.39 -10.48 3.83
N SER A 221 -4.23 -9.57 3.40
CA SER A 221 -5.24 -8.96 4.25
C SER A 221 -6.63 -9.06 3.64
N GLY A 222 -7.65 -9.10 4.49
CA GLY A 222 -9.04 -9.18 4.09
C GLY A 222 -9.99 -8.68 5.17
N ASN A 223 -11.25 -8.43 4.79
CA ASN A 223 -12.28 -8.02 5.72
C ASN A 223 -13.24 -9.19 6.01
N ILE A 224 -13.72 -9.28 7.25
CA ILE A 224 -14.71 -10.28 7.63
C ILE A 224 -16.13 -9.74 7.36
N SER A 225 -16.98 -10.59 6.84
CA SER A 225 -18.36 -10.27 6.53
C SER A 225 -19.30 -11.44 6.89
N GLY A 226 -20.25 -11.18 7.79
CA GLY A 226 -21.31 -12.13 8.12
C GLY A 226 -20.91 -13.34 8.97
N ARG A 227 -19.66 -13.44 9.43
CA ARG A 227 -19.17 -14.51 10.31
C ARG A 227 -18.38 -13.94 11.49
N ASP A 228 -18.18 -14.75 12.51
CA ASP A 228 -17.32 -14.43 13.64
C ASP A 228 -15.82 -14.52 13.27
N MET A 229 -15.03 -13.54 13.74
CA MET A 229 -13.60 -13.44 13.48
C MET A 229 -12.83 -14.68 13.97
N GLY A 230 -13.12 -15.15 15.18
CA GLY A 230 -12.42 -16.31 15.76
C GLY A 230 -12.62 -17.58 14.94
N SER A 231 -13.83 -17.82 14.46
CA SER A 231 -14.15 -19.00 13.62
C SER A 231 -13.50 -18.93 12.25
N VAL A 232 -13.47 -17.75 11.62
CA VAL A 232 -12.83 -17.53 10.31
C VAL A 232 -11.32 -17.73 10.42
N LEU A 233 -10.70 -17.10 11.41
CA LEU A 233 -9.25 -17.22 11.63
C LEU A 233 -8.83 -18.63 12.07
N GLY A 234 -9.68 -19.34 12.82
CA GLY A 234 -9.46 -20.74 13.16
C GLY A 234 -9.43 -21.62 11.90
N GLU A 235 -10.40 -21.45 10.99
CA GLU A 235 -10.47 -22.17 9.71
C GLU A 235 -9.26 -21.88 8.81
N ILE A 236 -8.87 -20.61 8.70
CA ILE A 236 -7.67 -20.22 7.95
C ILE A 236 -6.43 -20.85 8.58
N GLY A 237 -6.29 -20.77 9.90
CA GLY A 237 -5.15 -21.34 10.63
C GLY A 237 -4.99 -22.85 10.42
N GLU A 238 -6.08 -23.60 10.37
CA GLU A 238 -6.04 -25.05 10.04
C GLU A 238 -5.60 -25.30 8.60
N LYS A 239 -6.15 -24.58 7.65
CA LYS A 239 -5.78 -24.69 6.23
C LYS A 239 -4.31 -24.33 6.01
N LEU A 240 -3.83 -23.26 6.63
CA LEU A 240 -2.43 -22.82 6.52
C LEU A 240 -1.44 -23.81 7.15
N ARG A 241 -1.80 -24.49 8.25
CA ARG A 241 -0.94 -25.53 8.84
C ARG A 241 -0.76 -26.75 7.96
N SER A 242 -1.74 -27.05 7.10
CA SER A 242 -1.67 -28.15 6.13
C SER A 242 -0.90 -27.80 4.87
N MET A 243 -0.58 -26.51 4.65
CA MET A 243 0.11 -26.04 3.47
C MET A 243 1.63 -26.30 3.55
N PRO A 244 2.25 -26.85 2.50
CA PRO A 244 3.69 -27.07 2.48
C PRO A 244 4.42 -25.72 2.45
N THR A 245 5.16 -25.42 3.51
CA THR A 245 5.93 -24.18 3.61
C THR A 245 7.39 -24.42 3.25
N PRO A 246 7.97 -23.69 2.27
CA PRO A 246 9.36 -23.82 1.89
C PRO A 246 10.32 -23.52 3.05
N LYS A 247 11.52 -24.10 3.03
CA LYS A 247 12.54 -23.84 4.06
C LYS A 247 12.91 -22.36 4.11
N GLY A 248 12.95 -21.78 5.30
CA GLY A 248 13.28 -20.37 5.48
C GLY A 248 12.08 -19.42 5.35
N PHE A 249 10.88 -19.98 5.20
CA PHE A 249 9.63 -19.21 5.24
C PHE A 249 8.80 -19.56 6.47
N SER A 250 8.00 -18.62 6.93
CA SER A 250 7.01 -18.83 7.96
C SER A 250 5.71 -18.11 7.60
N ILE A 251 4.57 -18.78 7.84
CA ILE A 251 3.25 -18.21 7.65
C ILE A 251 2.62 -18.06 9.04
N ARG A 252 2.14 -16.86 9.36
CA ARG A 252 1.53 -16.56 10.66
C ARG A 252 0.26 -15.74 10.47
N LEU A 253 -0.70 -15.94 11.35
CA LEU A 253 -1.80 -15.02 11.51
C LEU A 253 -1.29 -13.81 12.29
N GLY A 254 -1.46 -12.63 11.74
CA GLY A 254 -1.03 -11.35 12.28
C GLY A 254 -2.22 -10.43 12.55
N GLY A 255 -1.91 -9.13 12.68
CA GLY A 255 -2.92 -8.09 12.86
C GLY A 255 -3.59 -8.08 14.23
N ASP A 256 -4.82 -7.59 14.28
CA ASP A 256 -5.60 -7.40 15.51
C ASP A 256 -5.78 -8.70 16.31
N TYR A 257 -5.76 -9.86 15.65
CA TYR A 257 -5.88 -11.16 16.29
C TYR A 257 -4.66 -11.50 17.17
N GLU A 258 -3.46 -11.23 16.70
CA GLU A 258 -2.24 -11.45 17.48
C GLU A 258 -2.22 -10.57 18.73
N GLU A 259 -2.60 -9.30 18.56
CA GLU A 259 -2.69 -8.35 19.68
C GLU A 259 -3.77 -8.74 20.67
N GLN A 260 -4.92 -9.21 20.19
CA GLN A 260 -6.01 -9.69 21.03
C GLN A 260 -5.59 -10.94 21.83
N GLN A 261 -4.91 -11.90 21.21
CA GLN A 261 -4.39 -13.08 21.92
C GLN A 261 -3.38 -12.70 23.01
N LYS A 262 -2.47 -11.78 22.72
CA LYS A 262 -1.52 -11.26 23.72
C LYS A 262 -2.24 -10.60 24.88
N ALA A 263 -3.19 -9.72 24.59
CA ALA A 263 -3.98 -9.03 25.60
C ALA A 263 -4.77 -10.02 26.49
N PHE A 264 -5.39 -11.04 25.89
CA PHE A 264 -6.09 -12.08 26.66
C PHE A 264 -5.15 -12.90 27.55
N SER A 265 -3.95 -13.25 27.08
CA SER A 265 -2.97 -13.97 27.87
C SER A 265 -2.47 -13.16 29.06
N GLU A 266 -2.24 -11.86 28.87
CA GLU A 266 -1.84 -10.93 29.92
C GLU A 266 -2.96 -10.70 30.95
N LEU A 267 -4.20 -10.58 30.50
CA LEU A 267 -5.37 -10.49 31.38
C LEU A 267 -5.56 -11.77 32.20
N LEU A 268 -5.40 -12.95 31.60
CA LEU A 268 -5.48 -14.21 32.30
C LEU A 268 -4.42 -14.32 33.39
N LEU A 269 -3.18 -13.96 33.07
CA LEU A 269 -2.06 -13.95 34.03
C LEU A 269 -2.35 -12.97 35.17
N SER A 270 -2.85 -11.78 34.86
CA SER A 270 -3.23 -10.79 35.89
C SER A 270 -4.36 -11.27 36.77
N CYS A 271 -5.36 -11.96 36.20
CA CYS A 271 -6.47 -12.54 36.94
C CYS A 271 -5.98 -13.65 37.93
N ILE A 272 -5.09 -14.53 37.45
CA ILE A 272 -4.50 -15.59 38.32
C ILE A 272 -3.71 -14.93 39.45
N LEU A 273 -2.89 -13.92 39.16
CA LEU A 273 -2.11 -13.20 40.15
C LEU A 273 -3.02 -12.53 41.20
N ALA A 274 -4.11 -11.87 40.74
CA ALA A 274 -5.09 -11.26 41.63
C ALA A 274 -5.74 -12.31 42.58
N LEU A 275 -6.12 -13.48 42.07
CA LEU A 275 -6.68 -14.55 42.86
C LEU A 275 -5.69 -15.09 43.94
N VAL A 276 -4.41 -15.24 43.55
CA VAL A 276 -3.34 -15.62 44.47
C VAL A 276 -3.15 -14.59 45.58
N LEU A 277 -3.16 -13.31 45.24
CA LEU A 277 -3.04 -12.20 46.21
C LEU A 277 -4.24 -12.19 47.18
N VAL A 278 -5.46 -12.31 46.65
CA VAL A 278 -6.68 -12.38 47.47
C VAL A 278 -6.61 -13.59 48.42
N TYR A 279 -6.20 -14.76 47.89
CA TYR A 279 -6.03 -15.95 48.71
C TYR A 279 -4.98 -15.74 49.83
N MET A 280 -3.84 -15.13 49.47
CA MET A 280 -2.76 -14.84 50.45
C MET A 280 -3.26 -13.91 51.58
N VAL A 281 -3.99 -12.82 51.20
CA VAL A 281 -4.56 -11.89 52.18
C VAL A 281 -5.58 -12.60 53.09
N MET A 282 -6.46 -13.42 52.49
CA MET A 282 -7.43 -14.22 53.23
C MET A 282 -6.76 -15.20 54.17
N ALA A 283 -5.75 -15.94 53.71
CA ALA A 283 -4.98 -16.87 54.52
C ALA A 283 -4.32 -16.17 55.72
N CYS A 284 -3.67 -15.02 55.50
CA CYS A 284 -3.08 -14.24 56.60
C CYS A 284 -4.13 -13.72 57.60
N GLN A 285 -5.35 -13.44 57.13
CA GLN A 285 -6.40 -12.89 58.00
C GLN A 285 -7.13 -13.97 58.81
N TYR A 286 -7.21 -15.21 58.32
CA TYR A 286 -7.89 -16.31 59.00
C TYR A 286 -6.96 -17.20 59.85
N GLU A 287 -5.65 -17.10 59.67
CA GLU A 287 -4.65 -17.80 60.47
C GLU A 287 -4.27 -17.07 61.78
N SER A 288 -4.88 -15.92 62.09
CA SER A 288 -4.64 -15.11 63.29
C SER A 288 -5.69 -15.34 64.36
#